data_d048cfe35859661653ba38d54f164d46
#
_entry.id   d048cfe35859661653ba38d54f164d46
#
_cell.length_a   1.000
_cell.length_b   1.000
_cell.length_c   1.000
_cell.angle_alpha   90.00
_cell.angle_beta   90.00
_cell.angle_gamma   90.00
#
_symmetry.space_group_name_H-M   'P 1'
#
loop_
_entity.id
_entity.type
_entity.pdbx_description
1 polymer ?
#
loop_
_entity_poly.entity_id
_entity_poly.type
_entity_poly.pdbx_seq_one_letter_code
_entity_poly.pdbx_strand_id
1 'polypeptide(L)'
;QFSYPEALRFIAKRYNIELEETQETAEAVEEKKLEDSLYIVNQFAKEYFSNTLFNSTEGQNIGMSYFKERGFRENIIQKFDLGYSIESTDALQKEAKAKGYNEEYLIKTGLVKQVDNGIKRDFFRGRVIFPVHNVSGKVVGFGGRILKKDEKQPKYLNSPESEVYHKSKILYGIFHARQSIRTHDECFLVEGYTDVVSLHQAGIENIVAPCGTALTELQVKLISRYTNNIVLIFDGDHAGINATIKAIDMILPAGINLKVVLLPNGNDADDFARKNGGSFV
;
A
#
# COMPACT_ATOMS: atom_id res chain seq x y z
N GLN A 1 10.21 15.87 19.97
CA GLN A 1 10.81 14.53 19.78
C GLN A 1 11.96 14.69 18.80
N PHE A 2 13.17 14.25 19.21
CA PHE A 2 14.33 14.26 18.33
C PHE A 2 14.22 13.10 17.33
N SER A 3 14.63 13.31 16.10
CA SER A 3 14.92 12.21 15.17
C SER A 3 16.14 11.43 15.67
N TYR A 4 16.32 10.18 15.20
CA TYR A 4 17.47 9.37 15.61
C TYR A 4 18.83 10.08 15.39
N PRO A 5 19.09 10.73 14.24
CA PRO A 5 20.33 11.51 14.06
C PRO A 5 20.46 12.70 15.02
N GLU A 6 19.38 13.40 15.30
CA GLU A 6 19.39 14.52 16.26
C GLU A 6 19.67 14.04 17.69
N ALA A 7 19.07 12.91 18.08
CA ALA A 7 19.36 12.28 19.37
C ALA A 7 20.83 11.86 19.49
N LEU A 8 21.39 11.27 18.44
CA LEU A 8 22.82 10.91 18.40
C LEU A 8 23.74 12.14 18.53
N ARG A 9 23.46 13.22 17.78
CA ARG A 9 24.21 14.47 17.87
C ARG A 9 24.10 15.08 19.27
N PHE A 10 22.93 15.06 19.89
CA PHE A 10 22.72 15.56 21.24
C PHE A 10 23.52 14.78 22.27
N ILE A 11 23.53 13.42 22.17
CA ILE A 11 24.29 12.55 23.06
C ILE A 11 25.78 12.75 22.84
N ALA A 12 26.26 12.75 21.61
CA ALA A 12 27.66 12.96 21.28
C ALA A 12 28.19 14.30 21.82
N LYS A 13 27.41 15.39 21.64
CA LYS A 13 27.76 16.71 22.20
C LYS A 13 27.79 16.71 23.72
N ARG A 14 26.90 15.98 24.39
CA ARG A 14 26.84 15.89 25.86
C ARG A 14 28.03 15.12 26.45
N TYR A 15 28.53 14.12 25.74
CA TYR A 15 29.63 13.26 26.19
C TYR A 15 30.95 13.59 25.51
N ASN A 16 31.02 14.70 24.77
CA ASN A 16 32.25 15.17 24.06
C ASN A 16 32.83 14.11 23.12
N ILE A 17 31.95 13.34 22.45
CA ILE A 17 32.33 12.34 21.45
C ILE A 17 32.37 13.04 20.11
N GLU A 18 33.50 13.04 19.43
CA GLU A 18 33.57 13.47 18.02
C GLU A 18 32.79 12.48 17.16
N LEU A 19 31.72 12.96 16.51
CA LEU A 19 31.06 12.21 15.45
C LEU A 19 31.82 12.49 14.16
N GLU A 20 32.32 11.45 13.54
CA GLU A 20 32.71 11.52 12.13
C GLU A 20 31.43 11.79 11.32
N GLU A 21 31.14 13.06 11.07
CA GLU A 21 30.11 13.42 10.11
C GLU A 21 30.63 13.02 8.73
N THR A 22 30.15 11.89 8.22
CA THR A 22 30.31 11.55 6.81
C THR A 22 29.68 12.69 6.04
N GLN A 23 30.47 13.51 5.35
CA GLN A 23 29.94 14.56 4.48
C GLN A 23 28.99 13.86 3.51
N GLU A 24 27.68 14.14 3.62
CA GLU A 24 26.72 13.65 2.63
C GLU A 24 27.23 14.13 1.26
N THR A 25 27.46 13.21 0.35
CA THR A 25 27.86 13.57 -1.01
C THR A 25 26.78 14.43 -1.65
N ALA A 26 27.14 15.33 -2.55
CA ALA A 26 26.15 16.17 -3.26
C ALA A 26 25.06 15.29 -3.90
N GLU A 27 25.44 14.12 -4.40
CA GLU A 27 24.53 13.13 -4.97
C GLU A 27 23.52 12.60 -3.95
N ALA A 28 23.95 12.24 -2.73
CA ALA A 28 23.06 11.76 -1.68
C ALA A 28 22.08 12.85 -1.20
N VAL A 29 22.49 14.12 -1.22
CA VAL A 29 21.62 15.26 -0.91
C VAL A 29 20.56 15.46 -2.00
N GLU A 30 20.95 15.32 -3.29
CA GLU A 30 20.01 15.43 -4.41
C GLU A 30 19.02 14.26 -4.41
N GLU A 31 19.46 13.03 -4.18
CA GLU A 31 18.60 11.85 -4.09
C GLU A 31 17.56 12.01 -2.97
N LYS A 32 17.98 12.46 -1.79
CA LYS A 32 17.07 12.71 -0.67
C LYS A 32 16.06 13.82 -0.96
N LYS A 33 16.46 14.90 -1.64
CA LYS A 33 15.54 15.96 -2.08
C LYS A 33 14.52 15.44 -3.09
N LEU A 34 14.95 14.55 -4.00
CA LEU A 34 14.05 13.90 -4.93
C LEU A 34 13.03 13.03 -4.20
N GLU A 35 13.48 12.13 -3.31
CA GLU A 35 12.57 11.30 -2.50
C GLU A 35 11.55 12.13 -1.73
N ASP A 36 11.98 13.21 -1.05
CA ASP A 36 11.07 14.10 -0.32
C ASP A 36 10.04 14.74 -1.25
N SER A 37 10.44 15.14 -2.47
CA SER A 37 9.52 15.67 -3.48
C SER A 37 8.49 14.63 -3.94
N LEU A 38 8.91 13.36 -4.11
CA LEU A 38 8.01 12.27 -4.48
C LEU A 38 7.03 11.94 -3.33
N TYR A 39 7.46 11.97 -2.08
CA TYR A 39 6.55 11.83 -0.92
C TYR A 39 5.51 12.94 -0.86
N ILE A 40 5.91 14.20 -1.12
CA ILE A 40 5.00 15.35 -1.14
C ILE A 40 3.91 15.18 -2.21
N VAL A 41 4.30 14.75 -3.40
CA VAL A 41 3.37 14.53 -4.52
C VAL A 41 2.44 13.34 -4.25
N ASN A 42 2.93 12.25 -3.67
CA ASN A 42 2.10 11.12 -3.26
C ASN A 42 1.10 11.51 -2.15
N GLN A 43 1.53 12.31 -1.18
CA GLN A 43 0.65 12.81 -0.13
C GLN A 43 -0.47 13.69 -0.72
N PHE A 44 -0.14 14.59 -1.64
CA PHE A 44 -1.12 15.38 -2.38
C PHE A 44 -2.12 14.49 -3.12
N ALA A 45 -1.64 13.47 -3.84
CA ALA A 45 -2.52 12.56 -4.59
C ALA A 45 -3.45 11.77 -3.66
N LYS A 46 -2.96 11.31 -2.51
CA LYS A 46 -3.78 10.66 -1.48
C LYS A 46 -4.93 11.57 -1.03
N GLU A 47 -4.61 12.83 -0.69
CA GLU A 47 -5.61 13.82 -0.27
C GLU A 47 -6.61 14.13 -1.38
N TYR A 48 -6.15 14.25 -2.62
CA TYR A 48 -6.99 14.45 -3.77
C TYR A 48 -7.97 13.29 -3.97
N PHE A 49 -7.51 12.04 -3.96
CA PHE A 49 -8.35 10.87 -4.16
C PHE A 49 -9.35 10.66 -3.01
N SER A 50 -8.93 10.90 -1.78
CA SER A 50 -9.80 10.85 -0.60
C SER A 50 -10.87 11.95 -0.69
N ASN A 51 -10.47 13.19 -0.96
CA ASN A 51 -11.41 14.30 -1.14
C ASN A 51 -12.40 14.02 -2.30
N THR A 52 -11.93 13.47 -3.40
CA THR A 52 -12.78 13.08 -4.53
C THR A 52 -13.80 12.03 -4.12
N LEU A 53 -13.40 11.01 -3.36
CA LEU A 53 -14.30 9.97 -2.84
C LEU A 53 -15.43 10.57 -1.98
N PHE A 54 -15.09 11.46 -1.05
CA PHE A 54 -16.04 11.98 -0.06
C PHE A 54 -16.88 13.16 -0.55
N ASN A 55 -16.36 13.97 -1.48
CA ASN A 55 -16.95 15.27 -1.80
C ASN A 55 -17.39 15.45 -3.26
N SER A 56 -17.00 14.53 -4.17
CA SER A 56 -17.48 14.61 -5.55
C SER A 56 -18.74 13.74 -5.77
N THR A 57 -19.61 14.16 -6.69
CA THR A 57 -20.81 13.39 -7.07
C THR A 57 -20.43 12.00 -7.60
N GLU A 58 -19.41 11.91 -8.45
CA GLU A 58 -18.95 10.63 -9.01
C GLU A 58 -18.33 9.76 -7.92
N GLY A 59 -17.50 10.33 -7.02
CA GLY A 59 -16.92 9.65 -5.88
C GLY A 59 -17.96 9.04 -4.96
N GLN A 60 -19.02 9.78 -4.62
CA GLN A 60 -20.11 9.29 -3.78
C GLN A 60 -20.94 8.21 -4.46
N ASN A 61 -21.34 8.44 -5.72
CA ASN A 61 -22.26 7.54 -6.41
C ASN A 61 -21.58 6.25 -6.91
N ILE A 62 -20.28 6.26 -7.14
CA ILE A 62 -19.54 5.12 -7.69
C ILE A 62 -18.55 4.56 -6.65
N GLY A 63 -17.60 5.38 -6.22
CA GLY A 63 -16.52 4.93 -5.32
C GLY A 63 -17.03 4.54 -3.93
N MET A 64 -17.81 5.41 -3.31
CA MET A 64 -18.37 5.17 -1.97
C MET A 64 -19.39 4.03 -1.99
N SER A 65 -20.24 3.95 -3.03
CA SER A 65 -21.19 2.84 -3.21
C SER A 65 -20.48 1.50 -3.27
N TYR A 66 -19.37 1.41 -4.03
CA TYR A 66 -18.56 0.20 -4.09
C TYR A 66 -18.03 -0.23 -2.70
N PHE A 67 -17.50 0.70 -1.91
CA PHE A 67 -17.00 0.38 -0.57
C PHE A 67 -18.12 -0.02 0.38
N LYS A 68 -19.29 0.65 0.30
CA LYS A 68 -20.48 0.28 1.10
C LYS A 68 -21.06 -1.07 0.71
N GLU A 69 -21.12 -1.42 -0.57
CA GLU A 69 -21.54 -2.74 -1.05
C GLU A 69 -20.61 -3.86 -0.56
N ARG A 70 -19.31 -3.55 -0.36
CA ARG A 70 -18.35 -4.45 0.27
C ARG A 70 -18.44 -4.46 1.80
N GLY A 71 -19.34 -3.71 2.40
CA GLY A 71 -19.55 -3.63 3.83
C GLY A 71 -18.47 -2.81 4.57
N PHE A 72 -17.65 -2.02 3.87
CA PHE A 72 -16.64 -1.18 4.52
C PHE A 72 -17.29 -0.01 5.24
N ARG A 73 -16.94 0.15 6.52
CA ARG A 73 -17.40 1.25 7.34
C ARG A 73 -16.57 2.49 7.05
N GLU A 74 -17.16 3.66 7.22
CA GLU A 74 -16.52 4.93 6.90
C GLU A 74 -15.22 5.17 7.68
N ASN A 75 -15.18 4.77 8.96
CA ASN A 75 -13.96 4.87 9.79
C ASN A 75 -12.81 4.00 9.24
N ILE A 76 -13.11 2.87 8.60
CA ILE A 76 -12.09 2.02 7.95
C ILE A 76 -11.65 2.63 6.62
N ILE A 77 -12.59 3.17 5.83
CA ILE A 77 -12.28 3.90 4.61
C ILE A 77 -11.32 5.05 4.90
N GLN A 78 -11.58 5.81 5.97
CA GLN A 78 -10.71 6.89 6.43
C GLN A 78 -9.38 6.37 6.99
N LYS A 79 -9.38 5.30 7.80
CA LYS A 79 -8.17 4.70 8.41
C LYS A 79 -7.16 4.26 7.35
N PHE A 80 -7.64 3.69 6.23
CA PHE A 80 -6.81 3.25 5.12
C PHE A 80 -6.61 4.31 4.03
N ASP A 81 -7.09 5.54 4.25
CA ASP A 81 -7.04 6.65 3.29
C ASP A 81 -7.63 6.29 1.91
N LEU A 82 -8.64 5.41 1.87
CA LEU A 82 -9.21 4.96 0.60
C LEU A 82 -9.77 6.12 -0.20
N GLY A 83 -9.67 6.04 -1.52
CA GLY A 83 -10.01 7.15 -2.40
C GLY A 83 -10.72 6.73 -3.67
N TYR A 84 -11.00 7.70 -4.50
CA TYR A 84 -11.56 7.51 -5.84
C TYR A 84 -10.91 8.45 -6.84
N SER A 85 -10.56 7.93 -8.01
CA SER A 85 -10.10 8.71 -9.16
C SER A 85 -11.21 8.73 -10.20
N ILE A 86 -11.71 9.92 -10.54
CA ILE A 86 -12.77 10.10 -11.53
C ILE A 86 -12.34 9.66 -12.93
N GLU A 87 -13.32 9.39 -13.80
CA GLU A 87 -13.04 9.03 -15.19
C GLU A 87 -12.74 10.27 -16.03
N SER A 88 -11.63 10.93 -15.73
CA SER A 88 -11.09 12.07 -16.50
C SER A 88 -9.68 11.76 -16.96
N THR A 89 -9.27 12.38 -18.07
CA THR A 89 -7.92 12.17 -18.61
C THR A 89 -6.84 12.93 -17.85
N ASP A 90 -7.18 14.02 -17.16
CA ASP A 90 -6.23 15.00 -16.64
C ASP A 90 -6.70 15.74 -15.36
N ALA A 91 -7.67 15.20 -14.63
CA ALA A 91 -8.23 15.90 -13.48
C ALA A 91 -7.22 16.07 -12.34
N LEU A 92 -6.45 15.02 -12.03
CA LEU A 92 -5.37 15.08 -11.04
C LEU A 92 -4.27 16.06 -11.49
N GLN A 93 -3.89 16.02 -12.78
CA GLN A 93 -2.87 16.92 -13.34
C GLN A 93 -3.29 18.38 -13.22
N LYS A 94 -4.54 18.71 -13.57
CA LYS A 94 -5.06 20.07 -13.47
C LYS A 94 -5.03 20.59 -12.03
N GLU A 95 -5.48 19.77 -11.08
CA GLU A 95 -5.45 20.13 -9.67
C GLU A 95 -4.02 20.28 -9.14
N ALA A 96 -3.12 19.37 -9.50
CA ALA A 96 -1.71 19.45 -9.14
C ALA A 96 -1.06 20.74 -9.67
N LYS A 97 -1.32 21.06 -10.94
CA LYS A 97 -0.80 22.28 -11.57
C LYS A 97 -1.35 23.54 -10.90
N ALA A 98 -2.65 23.57 -10.59
CA ALA A 98 -3.28 24.70 -9.90
C ALA A 98 -2.66 24.95 -8.52
N LYS A 99 -2.21 23.89 -7.83
CA LYS A 99 -1.52 23.95 -6.53
C LYS A 99 0.00 24.10 -6.62
N GLY A 100 0.56 24.23 -7.82
CA GLY A 100 1.99 24.48 -8.04
C GLY A 100 2.90 23.26 -7.93
N TYR A 101 2.35 22.04 -7.99
CA TYR A 101 3.16 20.82 -8.00
C TYR A 101 3.86 20.63 -9.37
N ASN A 102 5.11 20.16 -9.30
CA ASN A 102 5.89 19.88 -10.52
C ASN A 102 5.40 18.59 -11.18
N GLU A 103 5.04 18.70 -12.46
CA GLU A 103 4.55 17.60 -13.29
C GLU A 103 5.57 16.46 -13.45
N GLU A 104 6.85 16.75 -13.43
CA GLU A 104 7.92 15.74 -13.49
C GLU A 104 7.79 14.72 -12.36
N TYR A 105 7.48 15.17 -11.14
CA TYR A 105 7.31 14.28 -10.00
C TYR A 105 6.03 13.46 -10.08
N LEU A 106 4.96 13.99 -10.71
CA LEU A 106 3.75 13.20 -11.01
C LEU A 106 4.05 12.05 -11.98
N ILE A 107 4.94 12.29 -12.95
CA ILE A 107 5.36 11.25 -13.91
C ILE A 107 6.27 10.23 -13.21
N LYS A 108 7.25 10.66 -12.41
CA LYS A 108 8.16 9.77 -11.68
C LYS A 108 7.44 8.86 -10.68
N THR A 109 6.40 9.35 -10.02
CA THR A 109 5.56 8.53 -9.11
C THR A 109 4.54 7.66 -9.86
N GLY A 110 4.43 7.82 -11.19
CA GLY A 110 3.46 7.09 -12.00
C GLY A 110 2.00 7.52 -11.77
N LEU A 111 1.75 8.68 -11.18
CA LEU A 111 0.42 9.28 -11.09
C LEU A 111 -0.06 9.78 -12.44
N VAL A 112 0.88 10.20 -13.28
CA VAL A 112 0.67 10.63 -14.66
C VAL A 112 1.52 9.77 -15.58
N LYS A 113 0.93 9.33 -16.68
CA LYS A 113 1.61 8.57 -17.73
C LYS A 113 1.73 9.43 -18.99
N GLN A 114 2.93 9.53 -19.52
CA GLN A 114 3.16 10.06 -20.84
C GLN A 114 2.94 8.93 -21.87
N VAL A 115 2.04 9.15 -22.80
CA VAL A 115 1.76 8.25 -23.93
C VAL A 115 2.40 8.78 -25.20
N ASP A 116 2.28 8.03 -26.29
CA ASP A 116 2.81 8.42 -27.59
C ASP A 116 2.40 9.85 -27.97
N ASN A 117 3.27 10.53 -28.70
CA ASN A 117 3.12 11.94 -29.08
C ASN A 117 3.18 12.97 -27.92
N GLY A 118 3.72 12.58 -26.76
CA GLY A 118 3.89 13.50 -25.63
C GLY A 118 2.62 13.83 -24.86
N ILE A 119 1.50 13.21 -25.19
CA ILE A 119 0.23 13.40 -24.47
C ILE A 119 0.36 12.79 -23.07
N LYS A 120 -0.02 13.56 -22.06
CA LYS A 120 0.00 13.12 -20.65
C LYS A 120 -1.42 12.83 -20.18
N ARG A 121 -1.57 11.77 -19.40
CA ARG A 121 -2.87 11.34 -18.87
C ARG A 121 -2.72 10.86 -17.43
N ASP A 122 -3.75 11.11 -16.62
CA ASP A 122 -3.86 10.53 -15.29
C ASP A 122 -3.82 9.00 -15.39
N PHE A 123 -3.03 8.35 -14.53
CA PHE A 123 -2.82 6.90 -14.60
C PHE A 123 -4.02 6.12 -14.04
N PHE A 124 -4.54 6.54 -12.89
CA PHE A 124 -5.66 5.90 -12.23
C PHE A 124 -6.98 6.58 -12.59
N ARG A 125 -7.64 6.16 -13.66
CA ARG A 125 -8.91 6.75 -14.11
C ARG A 125 -10.07 5.80 -13.86
N GLY A 126 -11.18 6.30 -13.30
CA GLY A 126 -12.40 5.53 -13.02
C GLY A 126 -12.15 4.37 -12.06
N ARG A 127 -11.31 4.58 -11.03
CA ARG A 127 -10.87 3.52 -10.11
C ARG A 127 -11.05 3.92 -8.65
N VAL A 128 -11.43 2.97 -7.82
CA VAL A 128 -11.22 3.10 -6.38
C VAL A 128 -9.74 2.92 -6.08
N ILE A 129 -9.24 3.71 -5.12
CA ILE A 129 -7.81 3.86 -4.84
C ILE A 129 -7.49 3.33 -3.44
N PHE A 130 -6.41 2.57 -3.37
CA PHE A 130 -5.82 2.00 -2.17
C PHE A 130 -4.41 2.58 -2.00
N PRO A 131 -4.22 3.60 -1.16
CA PRO A 131 -2.88 4.15 -0.91
C PRO A 131 -1.99 3.12 -0.21
N VAL A 132 -0.76 3.00 -0.69
CA VAL A 132 0.26 2.11 -0.11
C VAL A 132 1.17 2.93 0.78
N HIS A 133 1.24 2.56 2.06
CA HIS A 133 2.07 3.22 3.06
C HIS A 133 3.33 2.40 3.34
N ASN A 134 4.46 3.07 3.48
CA ASN A 134 5.65 2.42 4.03
C ASN A 134 5.53 2.24 5.56
N VAL A 135 6.52 1.60 6.18
CA VAL A 135 6.51 1.34 7.64
C VAL A 135 6.44 2.60 8.51
N SER A 136 6.81 3.77 7.99
CA SER A 136 6.72 5.06 8.71
C SER A 136 5.40 5.79 8.50
N GLY A 137 4.52 5.28 7.60
CA GLY A 137 3.23 5.87 7.29
C GLY A 137 3.25 6.91 6.16
N LYS A 138 4.38 7.07 5.46
CA LYS A 138 4.43 7.89 4.25
C LYS A 138 3.82 7.11 3.08
N VAL A 139 2.99 7.77 2.26
CA VAL A 139 2.43 7.17 1.05
C VAL A 139 3.52 7.05 -0.01
N VAL A 140 3.73 5.85 -0.51
CA VAL A 140 4.77 5.54 -1.50
C VAL A 140 4.22 5.23 -2.88
N GLY A 141 2.96 4.83 -2.98
CA GLY A 141 2.29 4.49 -4.24
C GLY A 141 0.83 4.14 -4.01
N PHE A 142 0.18 3.61 -5.03
CA PHE A 142 -1.24 3.36 -5.03
C PHE A 142 -1.57 2.06 -5.76
N GLY A 143 -2.62 1.37 -5.29
CA GLY A 143 -3.36 0.40 -6.05
C GLY A 143 -4.67 1.01 -6.53
N GLY A 144 -5.09 0.71 -7.75
CA GLY A 144 -6.34 1.20 -8.31
C GLY A 144 -7.17 0.07 -8.90
N ARG A 145 -8.38 -0.18 -8.38
CA ARG A 145 -9.30 -1.20 -8.90
C ARG A 145 -10.36 -0.56 -9.80
N ILE A 146 -10.49 -1.07 -11.04
CA ILE A 146 -11.57 -0.67 -11.94
C ILE A 146 -12.90 -1.25 -11.48
N LEU A 147 -13.97 -0.47 -11.58
CA LEU A 147 -15.32 -0.90 -11.19
C LEU A 147 -16.18 -1.32 -12.40
N LYS A 148 -15.90 -0.74 -13.56
CA LYS A 148 -16.54 -1.14 -14.82
C LYS A 148 -15.92 -2.44 -15.33
N LYS A 149 -16.74 -3.34 -15.86
CA LYS A 149 -16.24 -4.50 -16.62
C LYS A 149 -15.67 -3.97 -17.95
N ASP A 150 -14.37 -3.96 -18.05
CA ASP A 150 -13.64 -3.65 -19.28
C ASP A 150 -12.58 -4.73 -19.49
N GLU A 151 -12.81 -5.62 -20.45
CA GLU A 151 -11.89 -6.74 -20.76
C GLU A 151 -10.53 -6.26 -21.29
N LYS A 152 -10.45 -5.00 -21.73
CA LYS A 152 -9.21 -4.42 -22.27
C LYS A 152 -8.34 -3.80 -21.17
N GLN A 153 -8.83 -3.66 -19.94
CA GLN A 153 -8.10 -3.07 -18.84
C GLN A 153 -7.92 -4.06 -17.69
N PRO A 154 -6.75 -4.08 -17.05
CA PRO A 154 -6.54 -4.94 -15.89
C PRO A 154 -7.47 -4.51 -14.74
N LYS A 155 -8.02 -5.51 -14.03
CA LYS A 155 -8.87 -5.30 -12.84
C LYS A 155 -8.17 -4.40 -11.80
N TYR A 156 -6.89 -4.63 -11.56
CA TYR A 156 -6.03 -3.83 -10.70
C TYR A 156 -4.88 -3.21 -11.48
N LEU A 157 -4.59 -1.94 -11.20
CA LEU A 157 -3.37 -1.24 -11.56
C LEU A 157 -2.61 -0.89 -10.29
N ASN A 158 -1.29 -1.00 -10.32
CA ASN A 158 -0.42 -0.54 -9.24
C ASN A 158 0.53 0.52 -9.77
N SER A 159 0.91 1.49 -8.93
CA SER A 159 1.98 2.43 -9.28
C SER A 159 3.17 1.68 -9.87
N PRO A 160 3.84 2.23 -10.87
CA PRO A 160 5.11 1.67 -11.35
C PRO A 160 6.18 1.75 -10.25
N GLU A 161 7.32 1.08 -10.47
CA GLU A 161 8.49 1.25 -9.61
C GLU A 161 8.95 2.71 -9.64
N SER A 162 9.41 3.22 -8.51
CA SER A 162 10.00 4.55 -8.38
C SER A 162 11.02 4.55 -7.23
N GLU A 163 11.72 5.65 -7.03
CA GLU A 163 12.73 5.82 -5.98
C GLU A 163 12.14 5.59 -4.57
N VAL A 164 10.84 5.83 -4.39
CA VAL A 164 10.15 5.64 -3.10
C VAL A 164 9.23 4.41 -3.05
N TYR A 165 8.98 3.75 -4.17
CA TYR A 165 8.06 2.60 -4.27
C TYR A 165 8.70 1.40 -4.94
N HIS A 166 9.01 0.38 -4.16
CA HIS A 166 9.51 -0.90 -4.63
C HIS A 166 8.55 -2.01 -4.22
N LYS A 167 7.79 -2.53 -5.19
CA LYS A 167 6.78 -3.60 -4.94
C LYS A 167 7.37 -4.80 -4.23
N SER A 168 8.60 -5.15 -4.55
CA SER A 168 9.30 -6.28 -3.93
C SER A 168 9.71 -6.07 -2.46
N LYS A 169 9.64 -4.85 -1.95
CA LYS A 169 10.12 -4.48 -0.60
C LYS A 169 9.01 -4.00 0.31
N ILE A 170 7.77 -3.89 -0.18
CA ILE A 170 6.65 -3.31 0.55
C ILE A 170 5.49 -4.29 0.65
N LEU A 171 4.72 -4.18 1.72
CA LEU A 171 3.46 -4.89 1.94
C LEU A 171 2.35 -3.88 2.20
N TYR A 172 1.21 -4.07 1.55
CA TYR A 172 0.00 -3.31 1.85
C TYR A 172 -0.48 -3.61 3.27
N GLY A 173 -0.89 -2.59 3.99
CA GLY A 173 -1.34 -2.72 5.37
C GLY A 173 -0.23 -2.70 6.43
N ILE A 174 1.05 -2.84 6.07
CA ILE A 174 2.17 -2.97 7.03
C ILE A 174 2.24 -1.81 8.05
N PHE A 175 1.93 -0.58 7.62
CA PHE A 175 1.89 0.57 8.52
C PHE A 175 0.85 0.39 9.62
N HIS A 176 -0.33 -0.07 9.27
CA HIS A 176 -1.44 -0.29 10.21
C HIS A 176 -1.22 -1.55 11.06
N ALA A 177 -0.61 -2.58 10.47
CA ALA A 177 -0.47 -3.91 11.08
C ALA A 177 0.73 -4.05 12.01
N ARG A 178 1.83 -3.30 11.81
CA ARG A 178 3.12 -3.52 12.47
C ARG A 178 3.07 -3.64 14.00
N GLN A 179 2.20 -2.85 14.66
CA GLN A 179 2.08 -2.90 16.12
C GLN A 179 1.30 -4.15 16.54
N SER A 180 0.22 -4.46 15.85
CA SER A 180 -0.60 -5.65 16.10
C SER A 180 0.19 -6.94 15.84
N ILE A 181 1.02 -6.99 14.78
CA ILE A 181 1.92 -8.11 14.51
C ILE A 181 2.86 -8.35 15.69
N ARG A 182 3.46 -7.30 16.27
CA ARG A 182 4.33 -7.44 17.44
C ARG A 182 3.58 -7.90 18.69
N THR A 183 2.38 -7.36 18.90
CA THR A 183 1.58 -7.68 20.11
C THR A 183 1.10 -9.12 20.10
N HIS A 184 0.68 -9.64 18.94
CA HIS A 184 0.19 -11.00 18.78
C HIS A 184 1.30 -12.00 18.43
N ASP A 185 2.51 -11.53 18.13
CA ASP A 185 3.64 -12.32 17.61
C ASP A 185 3.23 -13.22 16.43
N GLU A 186 2.35 -12.70 15.56
CA GLU A 186 1.82 -13.42 14.41
C GLU A 186 1.43 -12.42 13.30
N CYS A 187 1.68 -12.78 12.03
CA CYS A 187 1.32 -12.00 10.86
C CYS A 187 0.44 -12.81 9.92
N PHE A 188 -0.75 -12.32 9.61
CA PHE A 188 -1.59 -12.87 8.56
C PHE A 188 -1.17 -12.29 7.21
N LEU A 189 -1.01 -13.15 6.21
CA LEU A 189 -0.65 -12.78 4.85
C LEU A 189 -1.75 -13.24 3.89
N VAL A 190 -2.38 -12.28 3.21
CA VAL A 190 -3.46 -12.48 2.22
C VAL A 190 -3.04 -12.01 0.82
N GLU A 191 -3.91 -12.19 -0.18
CA GLU A 191 -3.56 -11.91 -1.57
C GLU A 191 -3.76 -10.44 -1.97
N GLY A 192 -4.79 -9.77 -1.45
CA GLY A 192 -5.24 -8.49 -2.00
C GLY A 192 -5.53 -7.38 -1.00
N TYR A 193 -5.69 -6.17 -1.55
CA TYR A 193 -5.98 -4.97 -0.77
C TYR A 193 -7.32 -5.04 -0.04
N THR A 194 -8.34 -5.57 -0.71
CA THR A 194 -9.68 -5.72 -0.14
C THR A 194 -9.70 -6.67 1.03
N ASP A 195 -8.93 -7.76 0.96
CA ASP A 195 -8.84 -8.76 2.03
C ASP A 195 -8.24 -8.16 3.28
N VAL A 196 -7.15 -7.36 3.12
CA VAL A 196 -6.53 -6.64 4.24
C VAL A 196 -7.54 -5.71 4.90
N VAL A 197 -8.28 -4.91 4.12
CA VAL A 197 -9.24 -3.93 4.68
C VAL A 197 -10.41 -4.63 5.36
N SER A 198 -10.95 -5.69 4.75
CA SER A 198 -12.06 -6.48 5.30
C SER A 198 -11.69 -7.17 6.63
N LEU A 199 -10.58 -7.90 6.64
CA LEU A 199 -10.14 -8.63 7.82
C LEU A 199 -9.70 -7.67 8.93
N HIS A 200 -9.05 -6.56 8.58
CA HIS A 200 -8.71 -5.52 9.53
C HIS A 200 -9.97 -4.92 10.19
N GLN A 201 -11.04 -4.67 9.40
CA GLN A 201 -12.34 -4.24 9.93
C GLN A 201 -12.98 -5.28 10.85
N ALA A 202 -12.77 -6.57 10.58
CA ALA A 202 -13.25 -7.68 11.42
C ALA A 202 -12.45 -7.87 12.72
N GLY A 203 -11.37 -7.07 12.92
CA GLY A 203 -10.55 -7.11 14.14
C GLY A 203 -9.20 -7.83 13.99
N ILE A 204 -8.92 -8.39 12.81
CA ILE A 204 -7.61 -9.01 12.51
C ILE A 204 -6.67 -7.91 12.00
N GLU A 205 -6.10 -7.15 12.95
CA GLU A 205 -5.30 -5.97 12.59
C GLU A 205 -3.85 -6.31 12.19
N ASN A 206 -3.35 -7.51 12.52
CA ASN A 206 -2.00 -7.99 12.18
C ASN A 206 -1.92 -8.62 10.77
N ILE A 207 -2.51 -7.96 9.78
CA ILE A 207 -2.71 -8.47 8.42
C ILE A 207 -2.07 -7.60 7.35
N VAL A 208 -1.45 -8.26 6.36
CA VAL A 208 -0.77 -7.61 5.23
C VAL A 208 -0.99 -8.37 3.93
N ALA A 209 -0.71 -7.71 2.79
CA ALA A 209 -0.73 -8.33 1.46
C ALA A 209 0.42 -7.82 0.58
N PRO A 210 0.90 -8.60 -0.42
CA PRO A 210 1.76 -8.09 -1.48
C PRO A 210 1.04 -7.03 -2.32
N CYS A 211 1.81 -6.15 -2.97
CA CYS A 211 1.27 -5.07 -3.79
C CYS A 211 1.14 -5.46 -5.27
N GLY A 212 0.28 -6.46 -5.57
CA GLY A 212 0.00 -6.90 -6.94
C GLY A 212 1.16 -7.66 -7.60
N THR A 213 1.98 -8.32 -6.81
CA THR A 213 3.05 -9.23 -7.23
C THR A 213 2.98 -10.50 -6.40
N ALA A 214 3.64 -11.57 -6.85
CA ALA A 214 3.91 -12.70 -5.96
C ALA A 214 4.73 -12.24 -4.73
N LEU A 215 4.60 -12.98 -3.63
CA LEU A 215 5.43 -12.77 -2.44
C LEU A 215 6.93 -12.82 -2.79
N THR A 216 7.73 -12.01 -2.13
CA THR A 216 9.18 -11.93 -2.34
C THR A 216 9.95 -12.17 -1.04
N GLU A 217 11.22 -12.58 -1.15
CA GLU A 217 12.12 -12.76 0.01
C GLU A 217 12.28 -11.47 0.83
N LEU A 218 12.30 -10.31 0.16
CA LEU A 218 12.40 -9.02 0.84
C LEU A 218 11.15 -8.67 1.65
N GLN A 219 9.97 -9.08 1.18
CA GLN A 219 8.72 -8.94 1.92
C GLN A 219 8.68 -9.91 3.12
N VAL A 220 9.13 -11.15 2.96
CA VAL A 220 9.30 -12.10 4.06
C VAL A 220 10.28 -11.54 5.11
N LYS A 221 11.42 -11.02 4.68
CA LYS A 221 12.38 -10.33 5.54
C LYS A 221 11.82 -9.07 6.20
N LEU A 222 10.88 -8.38 5.57
CA LEU A 222 10.17 -7.25 6.19
C LEU A 222 9.29 -7.74 7.35
N ILE A 223 8.52 -8.82 7.18
CA ILE A 223 7.69 -9.40 8.24
C ILE A 223 8.56 -9.90 9.40
N SER A 224 9.70 -10.56 9.10
CA SER A 224 10.58 -11.15 10.13
C SER A 224 11.20 -10.11 11.09
N ARG A 225 11.12 -8.81 10.78
CA ARG A 225 11.48 -7.74 11.73
C ARG A 225 10.48 -7.57 12.87
N TYR A 226 9.30 -8.15 12.73
CA TYR A 226 8.19 -7.99 13.67
C TYR A 226 7.77 -9.30 14.33
N THR A 227 7.81 -10.42 13.61
CA THR A 227 7.47 -11.76 14.08
C THR A 227 8.12 -12.85 13.22
N ASN A 228 8.31 -14.04 13.82
CA ASN A 228 8.72 -15.23 13.08
C ASN A 228 7.54 -16.19 12.80
N ASN A 229 6.30 -15.74 12.97
CA ASN A 229 5.12 -16.56 12.79
C ASN A 229 4.24 -15.94 11.68
N ILE A 230 4.02 -16.67 10.58
CA ILE A 230 3.17 -16.26 9.47
C ILE A 230 2.00 -17.24 9.31
N VAL A 231 0.81 -16.69 9.10
CA VAL A 231 -0.38 -17.44 8.72
C VAL A 231 -0.77 -17.02 7.31
N LEU A 232 -0.71 -17.93 6.34
CA LEU A 232 -1.18 -17.71 4.98
C LEU A 232 -2.69 -17.95 4.89
N ILE A 233 -3.40 -17.01 4.30
CA ILE A 233 -4.83 -17.14 3.97
C ILE A 233 -4.98 -16.73 2.51
N PHE A 234 -4.84 -17.70 1.59
CA PHE A 234 -4.96 -17.48 0.16
C PHE A 234 -6.23 -18.13 -0.37
N ASP A 235 -6.66 -17.70 -1.53
CA ASP A 235 -7.90 -18.17 -2.15
C ASP A 235 -7.89 -19.69 -2.38
N GLY A 236 -9.04 -20.33 -2.22
CA GLY A 236 -9.19 -21.79 -2.40
C GLY A 236 -9.24 -22.24 -3.85
N ASP A 237 -8.94 -21.38 -4.82
CA ASP A 237 -8.88 -21.71 -6.24
C ASP A 237 -7.48 -22.20 -6.67
N HIS A 238 -7.36 -22.66 -7.92
CA HIS A 238 -6.09 -23.15 -8.45
C HIS A 238 -4.95 -22.11 -8.42
N ALA A 239 -5.27 -20.84 -8.60
CA ALA A 239 -4.27 -19.78 -8.61
C ALA A 239 -3.76 -19.52 -7.17
N GLY A 240 -4.68 -19.45 -6.19
CA GLY A 240 -4.34 -19.28 -4.78
C GLY A 240 -3.57 -20.47 -4.20
N ILE A 241 -3.94 -21.71 -4.58
CA ILE A 241 -3.16 -22.92 -4.19
C ILE A 241 -1.74 -22.85 -4.73
N ASN A 242 -1.55 -22.48 -6.01
CA ASN A 242 -0.21 -22.33 -6.59
C ASN A 242 0.57 -21.19 -5.94
N ALA A 243 -0.09 -20.08 -5.58
CA ALA A 243 0.52 -18.98 -4.85
C ALA A 243 0.92 -19.42 -3.43
N THR A 244 0.09 -20.22 -2.75
CA THR A 244 0.40 -20.81 -1.45
C THR A 244 1.65 -21.67 -1.50
N ILE A 245 1.77 -22.59 -2.46
CA ILE A 245 2.95 -23.46 -2.60
C ILE A 245 4.22 -22.62 -2.79
N LYS A 246 4.19 -21.64 -3.70
CA LYS A 246 5.33 -20.73 -3.90
C LYS A 246 5.69 -19.93 -2.65
N ALA A 247 4.70 -19.49 -1.89
CA ALA A 247 4.93 -18.77 -0.63
C ALA A 247 5.56 -19.70 0.43
N ILE A 248 5.14 -20.96 0.52
CA ILE A 248 5.74 -21.96 1.41
C ILE A 248 7.22 -22.13 1.08
N ASP A 249 7.57 -22.34 -0.20
CA ASP A 249 8.93 -22.53 -0.68
C ASP A 249 9.85 -21.33 -0.37
N MET A 250 9.26 -20.16 -0.19
CA MET A 250 9.98 -18.92 0.14
C MET A 250 10.09 -18.67 1.64
N ILE A 251 9.04 -18.96 2.40
CA ILE A 251 8.96 -18.64 3.82
C ILE A 251 9.75 -19.64 4.67
N LEU A 252 9.63 -20.94 4.38
CA LEU A 252 10.28 -21.99 5.18
C LEU A 252 11.82 -21.87 5.21
N PRO A 253 12.53 -21.62 4.08
CA PRO A 253 13.97 -21.44 4.10
C PRO A 253 14.44 -20.22 4.90
N ALA A 254 13.55 -19.23 5.12
CA ALA A 254 13.85 -18.07 5.95
C ALA A 254 13.80 -18.35 7.46
N GLY A 255 13.49 -19.58 7.88
CA GLY A 255 13.40 -19.98 9.28
C GLY A 255 12.16 -19.46 10.00
N ILE A 256 11.09 -19.18 9.26
CA ILE A 256 9.83 -18.63 9.77
C ILE A 256 8.82 -19.78 9.98
N ASN A 257 8.14 -19.78 11.10
CA ASN A 257 7.03 -20.67 11.38
C ASN A 257 5.85 -20.34 10.51
N LEU A 258 5.30 -21.33 9.82
CA LEU A 258 4.23 -21.13 8.85
C LEU A 258 3.01 -21.98 9.20
N LYS A 259 1.86 -21.33 9.23
CA LYS A 259 0.54 -21.97 9.20
C LYS A 259 -0.15 -21.63 7.89
N VAL A 260 -0.98 -22.52 7.38
CA VAL A 260 -1.77 -22.29 6.17
C VAL A 260 -3.24 -22.51 6.49
N VAL A 261 -4.07 -21.53 6.19
CA VAL A 261 -5.52 -21.62 6.28
C VAL A 261 -6.04 -21.84 4.86
N LEU A 262 -6.71 -22.95 4.64
CA LEU A 262 -7.37 -23.26 3.40
C LEU A 262 -8.81 -22.78 3.46
N LEU A 263 -9.16 -21.80 2.63
CA LEU A 263 -10.53 -21.35 2.50
C LEU A 263 -11.39 -22.40 1.77
N PRO A 264 -12.67 -22.54 2.12
CA PRO A 264 -13.57 -23.40 1.37
C PRO A 264 -13.65 -22.99 -0.11
N ASN A 265 -13.76 -23.95 -1.02
CA ASN A 265 -13.79 -23.74 -2.46
C ASN A 265 -14.71 -22.59 -2.89
N GLY A 266 -14.16 -21.63 -3.64
CA GLY A 266 -14.89 -20.51 -4.21
C GLY A 266 -15.10 -19.30 -3.29
N ASN A 267 -14.52 -19.29 -2.07
CA ASN A 267 -14.48 -18.10 -1.22
C ASN A 267 -13.09 -17.46 -1.27
N ASP A 268 -13.06 -16.14 -1.40
CA ASP A 268 -11.88 -15.33 -1.06
C ASP A 268 -11.95 -14.89 0.42
N ALA A 269 -10.86 -14.34 0.93
CA ALA A 269 -10.77 -13.93 2.34
C ALA A 269 -11.75 -12.80 2.69
N ASP A 270 -12.03 -11.89 1.76
CA ASP A 270 -13.02 -10.81 1.89
C ASP A 270 -14.44 -11.38 2.00
N ASP A 271 -14.83 -12.30 1.11
CA ASP A 271 -16.14 -12.95 1.14
C ASP A 271 -16.36 -13.74 2.43
N PHE A 272 -15.33 -14.44 2.89
CA PHE A 272 -15.40 -15.20 4.13
C PHE A 272 -15.54 -14.30 5.36
N ALA A 273 -14.78 -13.22 5.44
CA ALA A 273 -14.89 -12.23 6.53
C ALA A 273 -16.27 -11.59 6.59
N ARG A 274 -16.86 -11.26 5.42
CA ARG A 274 -18.21 -10.68 5.35
C ARG A 274 -19.31 -11.63 5.80
N LYS A 275 -19.20 -12.92 5.52
CA LYS A 275 -20.20 -13.94 5.89
C LYS A 275 -20.15 -14.32 7.35
N ASN A 276 -18.97 -14.35 7.96
CA ASN A 276 -18.76 -14.92 9.29
C ASN A 276 -18.47 -13.86 10.39
N GLY A 277 -18.37 -12.58 10.03
CA GLY A 277 -18.03 -11.51 10.98
C GLY A 277 -16.69 -11.76 11.66
N GLY A 278 -16.53 -11.27 12.91
CA GLY A 278 -15.30 -11.43 13.70
C GLY A 278 -15.03 -12.84 14.24
N SER A 279 -15.82 -13.85 13.88
CA SER A 279 -15.64 -15.26 14.30
C SER A 279 -14.67 -16.02 13.39
N PHE A 280 -13.63 -15.33 12.90
CA PHE A 280 -12.68 -15.89 11.94
C PHE A 280 -11.49 -16.61 12.60
N VAL A 281 -11.26 -16.38 13.89
CA VAL A 281 -10.11 -16.93 14.65
C VAL A 281 -10.62 -17.78 15.82
#